data_cb1863a2a83f11aac280ae909a96f423
#
_entry.id   cb1863a2a83f11aac280ae909a96f423
#
_cell.length_a   1.000
_cell.length_b   1.000
_cell.length_c   1.000
_cell.angle_alpha   90.00
_cell.angle_beta   90.00
_cell.angle_gamma   90.00
#
_symmetry.space_group_name_H-M   'P 1'
#
loop_
_entity.id
_entity.type
_entity.pdbx_description
1 polymer ?
#
loop_
_entity_poly.entity_id
_entity_poly.type
_entity_poly.pdbx_seq_one_letter_code
_entity_poly.pdbx_strand_id
1 'polypeptide(L)'
;METDLIASLAAAGIALGIIEGIKPGPLLTMVIRESLSKGLKAGMWTAAAPIFTDGPLIIASLFLAGWMATQPSVLFSISLLGALFLTKMGLECFSLEPPDPAKTGDDATGSFKRGVLTNLLNPNVYMFWFLIGGPLMASAAEQEPLAPILYAICFLITIILVKASIAWLFVGGGTWLSPRKYRIAMVICGLAMLGFAASFAYQAYGLYPEVI
;
A
#
# COMPACT_ATOMS: atom_id res chain seq x y z
N MET A 1 0.29 19.73 28.30
CA MET A 1 1.05 18.46 28.16
C MET A 1 0.24 17.39 27.41
N GLU A 2 -0.95 17.01 27.87
CA GLU A 2 -1.77 15.98 27.20
C GLU A 2 -2.21 16.39 25.79
N THR A 3 -2.76 17.59 25.63
CA THR A 3 -3.15 18.14 24.31
C THR A 3 -1.99 18.24 23.33
N ASP A 4 -0.78 18.49 23.81
CA ASP A 4 0.42 18.61 22.97
C ASP A 4 0.85 17.22 22.42
N LEU A 5 0.74 16.16 23.22
CA LEU A 5 1.05 14.80 22.78
C LEU A 5 0.05 14.33 21.73
N ILE A 6 -1.26 14.54 21.95
CA ILE A 6 -2.31 14.22 20.98
C ILE A 6 -2.06 14.93 19.64
N ALA A 7 -1.81 16.24 19.70
CA ALA A 7 -1.55 17.05 18.50
C ALA A 7 -0.27 16.59 17.78
N SER A 8 0.80 16.26 18.52
CA SER A 8 2.06 15.80 17.92
C SER A 8 1.91 14.44 17.25
N LEU A 9 1.14 13.51 17.82
CA LEU A 9 0.88 12.22 17.19
C LEU A 9 -0.07 12.32 16.01
N ALA A 10 -1.10 13.16 16.08
CA ALA A 10 -1.93 13.44 14.90
C ALA A 10 -1.09 14.00 13.74
N ALA A 11 -0.20 14.96 14.04
CA ALA A 11 0.73 15.51 13.05
C ALA A 11 1.71 14.44 12.52
N ALA A 12 2.23 13.55 13.37
CA ALA A 12 3.06 12.43 12.96
C ALA A 12 2.29 11.47 12.04
N GLY A 13 1.03 11.16 12.37
CA GLY A 13 0.15 10.36 11.52
C GLY A 13 -0.05 10.97 10.14
N ILE A 14 -0.30 12.28 10.08
CA ILE A 14 -0.42 13.02 8.80
C ILE A 14 0.92 12.96 8.04
N ALA A 15 2.03 13.30 8.67
CA ALA A 15 3.34 13.34 8.03
C ALA A 15 3.76 11.97 7.47
N LEU A 16 3.63 10.90 8.28
CA LEU A 16 3.93 9.55 7.84
C LEU A 16 2.92 9.05 6.79
N GLY A 17 1.65 9.42 6.90
CA GLY A 17 0.63 9.14 5.89
C GLY A 17 0.95 9.78 4.54
N ILE A 18 1.48 11.00 4.51
CA ILE A 18 1.97 11.65 3.29
C ILE A 18 3.17 10.89 2.72
N ILE A 19 4.17 10.60 3.56
CA ILE A 19 5.39 9.91 3.14
C ILE A 19 5.07 8.54 2.54
N GLU A 20 4.30 7.70 3.26
CA GLU A 20 3.90 6.37 2.78
C GLU A 20 2.87 6.44 1.63
N GLY A 21 2.13 7.53 1.54
CA GLY A 21 1.21 7.80 0.44
C GLY A 21 1.91 8.07 -0.88
N ILE A 22 2.97 8.90 -0.86
CA ILE A 22 3.76 9.29 -2.05
C ILE A 22 4.84 8.25 -2.38
N LYS A 23 5.34 7.54 -1.36
CA LYS A 23 6.42 6.56 -1.50
C LYS A 23 6.11 5.57 -2.63
N PRO A 24 7.00 5.48 -3.64
CA PRO A 24 6.83 4.49 -4.69
C PRO A 24 6.87 3.08 -4.10
N GLY A 25 5.83 2.31 -4.38
CA GLY A 25 5.68 0.98 -3.82
C GLY A 25 4.61 0.18 -4.55
N PRO A 26 4.45 -1.12 -4.22
CA PRO A 26 3.52 -2.00 -4.91
C PRO A 26 2.09 -1.47 -4.95
N LEU A 27 1.58 -0.96 -3.82
CA LEU A 27 0.20 -0.45 -3.75
C LEU A 27 0.01 0.81 -4.60
N LEU A 28 0.95 1.77 -4.56
CA LEU A 28 0.86 2.96 -5.39
C LEU A 28 0.90 2.60 -6.88
N THR A 29 1.78 1.69 -7.26
CA THR A 29 1.87 1.19 -8.64
C THR A 29 0.55 0.52 -9.07
N MET A 30 -0.09 -0.26 -8.17
CA MET A 30 -1.39 -0.87 -8.42
C MET A 30 -2.50 0.19 -8.55
N VAL A 31 -2.49 1.24 -7.72
CA VAL A 31 -3.43 2.37 -7.83
C VAL A 31 -3.32 3.02 -9.20
N ILE A 32 -2.11 3.32 -9.66
CA ILE A 32 -1.87 3.93 -10.98
C ILE A 32 -2.34 2.97 -12.09
N ARG A 33 -1.98 1.69 -12.02
CA ARG A 33 -2.39 0.67 -12.98
C ARG A 33 -3.91 0.57 -13.10
N GLU A 34 -4.62 0.41 -11.98
CA GLU A 34 -6.08 0.27 -11.98
C GLU A 34 -6.77 1.58 -12.43
N SER A 35 -6.21 2.74 -12.04
CA SER A 35 -6.71 4.04 -12.50
C SER A 35 -6.62 4.18 -14.01
N LEU A 36 -5.47 3.84 -14.59
CA LEU A 36 -5.23 3.97 -16.02
C LEU A 36 -5.98 2.91 -16.85
N SER A 37 -6.10 1.68 -16.34
CA SER A 37 -6.73 0.58 -17.08
C SER A 37 -8.25 0.53 -16.94
N LYS A 38 -8.81 1.02 -15.81
CA LYS A 38 -10.25 0.88 -15.49
C LYS A 38 -10.92 2.18 -15.05
N GLY A 39 -10.17 3.28 -15.02
CA GLY A 39 -10.67 4.60 -14.68
C GLY A 39 -10.53 4.96 -13.20
N LEU A 40 -10.87 6.22 -12.88
CA LEU A 40 -10.67 6.84 -11.57
C LEU A 40 -11.29 6.04 -10.41
N LYS A 41 -12.52 5.57 -10.59
CA LYS A 41 -13.24 4.83 -9.53
C LYS A 41 -12.48 3.56 -9.12
N ALA A 42 -11.90 2.83 -10.08
CA ALA A 42 -11.09 1.65 -9.81
C ALA A 42 -9.81 1.99 -9.02
N GLY A 43 -9.14 3.08 -9.37
CA GLY A 43 -7.99 3.60 -8.64
C GLY A 43 -8.33 4.02 -7.21
N MET A 44 -9.46 4.71 -7.02
CA MET A 44 -9.93 5.13 -5.68
C MET A 44 -10.25 3.93 -4.78
N TRP A 45 -10.91 2.90 -5.30
CA TRP A 45 -11.15 1.66 -4.56
C TRP A 45 -9.86 0.93 -4.21
N THR A 46 -8.89 0.91 -5.13
CA THR A 46 -7.56 0.35 -4.86
C THR A 46 -6.85 1.16 -3.77
N ALA A 47 -6.95 2.50 -3.80
CA ALA A 47 -6.37 3.39 -2.78
C ALA A 47 -7.00 3.23 -1.40
N ALA A 48 -8.24 2.76 -1.30
CA ALA A 48 -8.94 2.50 -0.04
C ALA A 48 -8.54 1.16 0.63
N ALA A 49 -7.75 0.32 -0.02
CA ALA A 49 -7.31 -0.97 0.50
C ALA A 49 -6.71 -0.91 1.93
N PRO A 50 -5.90 0.11 2.32
CA PRO A 50 -5.33 0.21 3.65
C PRO A 50 -6.35 0.19 4.80
N ILE A 51 -7.60 0.62 4.59
CA ILE A 51 -8.64 0.55 5.63
C ILE A 51 -8.78 -0.89 6.15
N PHE A 52 -8.75 -1.86 5.23
CA PHE A 52 -9.00 -3.27 5.54
C PHE A 52 -7.73 -4.06 5.84
N THR A 53 -6.59 -3.58 5.41
CA THR A 53 -5.31 -4.27 5.59
C THR A 53 -4.53 -3.70 6.76
N ASP A 54 -4.44 -2.38 6.87
CA ASP A 54 -3.66 -1.73 7.91
C ASP A 54 -4.45 -1.65 9.22
N GLY A 55 -5.77 -1.51 9.16
CA GLY A 55 -6.61 -1.47 10.36
C GLY A 55 -6.36 -2.65 11.32
N PRO A 56 -6.49 -3.91 10.88
CA PRO A 56 -6.13 -5.07 11.71
C PRO A 56 -4.66 -5.08 12.15
N LEU A 57 -3.73 -4.64 11.28
CA LEU A 57 -2.30 -4.58 11.60
C LEU A 57 -1.98 -3.52 12.66
N ILE A 58 -2.68 -2.37 12.62
CA ILE A 58 -2.58 -1.33 13.65
C ILE A 58 -2.95 -1.92 15.01
N ILE A 59 -4.09 -2.60 15.10
CA ILE A 59 -4.53 -3.23 16.34
C ILE A 59 -3.53 -4.30 16.79
N ALA A 60 -3.12 -5.18 15.88
CA ALA A 60 -2.16 -6.23 16.21
C ALA A 60 -0.81 -5.67 16.65
N SER A 61 -0.33 -4.59 16.02
CA SER A 61 0.97 -4.00 16.33
C SER A 61 1.04 -3.37 17.72
N LEU A 62 -0.07 -2.89 18.27
CA LEU A 62 -0.13 -2.40 19.66
C LEU A 62 0.22 -3.49 20.67
N PHE A 63 -0.13 -4.75 20.39
CA PHE A 63 0.07 -5.87 21.31
C PHE A 63 1.26 -6.75 20.94
N LEU A 64 1.67 -6.78 19.67
CA LEU A 64 2.62 -7.74 19.12
C LEU A 64 3.86 -7.09 18.48
N ALA A 65 4.10 -5.78 18.74
CA ALA A 65 5.17 -5.03 18.08
C ALA A 65 6.55 -5.73 18.14
N GLY A 66 6.94 -6.28 19.28
CA GLY A 66 8.21 -7.01 19.42
C GLY A 66 8.17 -8.44 18.84
N TRP A 67 7.01 -9.08 18.81
CA TRP A 67 6.88 -10.49 18.43
C TRP A 67 7.09 -10.71 16.92
N MET A 68 6.53 -9.84 16.07
CA MET A 68 6.64 -10.03 14.60
C MET A 68 8.09 -9.98 14.10
N ALA A 69 8.94 -9.18 14.75
CA ALA A 69 10.37 -9.11 14.41
C ALA A 69 11.11 -10.45 14.63
N THR A 70 10.54 -11.34 15.46
CA THR A 70 11.11 -12.66 15.80
C THR A 70 10.50 -13.79 14.98
N GLN A 71 9.72 -13.50 13.93
CA GLN A 71 9.03 -14.49 13.10
C GLN A 71 9.50 -14.48 11.64
N PRO A 72 10.72 -14.95 11.34
CA PRO A 72 11.27 -14.91 9.98
C PRO A 72 10.46 -15.77 9.00
N SER A 73 9.86 -16.88 9.45
CA SER A 73 9.03 -17.76 8.64
C SER A 73 7.76 -17.09 8.10
N VAL A 74 7.14 -16.21 8.90
CA VAL A 74 5.96 -15.44 8.47
C VAL A 74 6.36 -14.41 7.43
N LEU A 75 7.43 -13.64 7.67
CA LEU A 75 7.94 -12.64 6.73
C LEU A 75 8.44 -13.29 5.43
N PHE A 76 9.10 -14.45 5.52
CA PHE A 76 9.50 -15.26 4.37
C PHE A 76 8.29 -15.62 3.49
N SER A 77 7.25 -16.17 4.10
CA SER A 77 6.04 -16.59 3.38
C SER A 77 5.34 -15.42 2.70
N ILE A 78 5.19 -14.30 3.39
CA ILE A 78 4.57 -13.07 2.84
C ILE A 78 5.42 -12.54 1.68
N SER A 79 6.73 -12.49 1.84
CA SER A 79 7.66 -12.00 0.80
C SER A 79 7.62 -12.88 -0.44
N LEU A 80 7.60 -14.21 -0.28
CA LEU A 80 7.55 -15.15 -1.39
C LEU A 80 6.22 -15.05 -2.16
N LEU A 81 5.10 -15.07 -1.45
CA LEU A 81 3.77 -14.92 -2.06
C LEU A 81 3.61 -13.54 -2.73
N GLY A 82 4.14 -12.50 -2.10
CA GLY A 82 4.16 -11.15 -2.66
C GLY A 82 4.97 -11.05 -3.94
N ALA A 83 6.15 -11.69 -3.99
CA ALA A 83 6.97 -11.77 -5.19
C ALA A 83 6.23 -12.44 -6.35
N LEU A 84 5.59 -13.58 -6.12
CA LEU A 84 4.80 -14.30 -7.12
C LEU A 84 3.61 -13.47 -7.61
N PHE A 85 2.87 -12.85 -6.70
CA PHE A 85 1.73 -12.01 -7.03
C PHE A 85 2.13 -10.78 -7.86
N LEU A 86 3.16 -10.05 -7.44
CA LEU A 86 3.64 -8.87 -8.17
C LEU A 86 4.26 -9.23 -9.53
N THR A 87 4.91 -10.39 -9.64
CA THR A 87 5.39 -10.91 -10.94
C THR A 87 4.23 -11.08 -11.90
N LYS A 88 3.16 -11.76 -11.48
CA LYS A 88 1.95 -11.93 -12.29
C LYS A 88 1.36 -10.59 -12.70
N MET A 89 1.13 -9.68 -11.75
CA MET A 89 0.54 -8.36 -12.02
C MET A 89 1.42 -7.49 -12.91
N GLY A 90 2.74 -7.59 -12.76
CA GLY A 90 3.72 -6.87 -13.58
C GLY A 90 3.69 -7.36 -15.04
N LEU A 91 3.68 -8.67 -15.25
CA LEU A 91 3.59 -9.25 -16.59
C LEU A 91 2.27 -8.90 -17.29
N GLU A 92 1.14 -8.91 -16.57
CA GLU A 92 -0.15 -8.50 -17.13
C GLU A 92 -0.14 -7.04 -17.63
N CYS A 93 0.64 -6.14 -17.02
CA CYS A 93 0.71 -4.74 -17.46
C CYS A 93 1.17 -4.60 -18.92
N PHE A 94 2.01 -5.50 -19.42
CA PHE A 94 2.51 -5.43 -20.80
C PHE A 94 1.47 -5.80 -21.87
N SER A 95 0.42 -6.52 -21.47
CA SER A 95 -0.69 -6.95 -22.34
C SER A 95 -1.95 -6.10 -22.20
N LEU A 96 -1.98 -5.12 -21.27
CA LEU A 96 -3.14 -4.25 -21.08
C LEU A 96 -3.25 -3.25 -22.24
N GLU A 97 -4.42 -3.25 -22.88
CA GLU A 97 -4.79 -2.28 -23.90
C GLU A 97 -5.41 -1.01 -23.27
N PRO A 98 -5.35 0.14 -23.98
CA PRO A 98 -6.07 1.34 -23.54
C PRO A 98 -7.55 1.03 -23.30
N PRO A 99 -8.14 1.53 -22.21
CA PRO A 99 -9.55 1.27 -21.91
C PRO A 99 -10.43 1.89 -23.01
N ASP A 100 -11.38 1.11 -23.47
CA ASP A 100 -12.45 1.61 -24.34
C ASP A 100 -13.49 2.34 -23.47
N PRO A 101 -13.73 3.64 -23.67
CA PRO A 101 -14.71 4.40 -22.88
C PRO A 101 -16.12 3.80 -22.90
N ALA A 102 -16.46 3.09 -23.98
CA ALA A 102 -17.75 2.43 -24.14
C ALA A 102 -17.86 1.09 -23.37
N LYS A 103 -16.71 0.52 -22.95
CA LYS A 103 -16.60 -0.79 -22.30
C LYS A 103 -16.07 -0.74 -20.86
N THR A 104 -15.85 0.44 -20.30
CA THR A 104 -15.42 0.58 -18.90
C THR A 104 -16.52 0.06 -17.99
N GLY A 105 -16.51 -1.25 -17.77
CA GLY A 105 -17.33 -1.91 -16.75
C GLY A 105 -16.85 -1.53 -15.36
N ASP A 106 -17.79 -1.35 -14.44
CA ASP A 106 -17.52 -1.01 -13.04
C ASP A 106 -16.98 -2.23 -12.26
N ASP A 107 -15.71 -2.60 -12.52
CA ASP A 107 -15.00 -3.67 -11.77
C ASP A 107 -14.32 -3.09 -10.51
N ALA A 108 -15.03 -2.25 -9.78
CA ALA A 108 -14.55 -1.65 -8.54
C ALA A 108 -14.17 -2.72 -7.51
N THR A 109 -14.97 -3.79 -7.40
CA THR A 109 -14.71 -4.91 -6.48
C THR A 109 -13.43 -5.65 -6.83
N GLY A 110 -13.18 -5.93 -8.11
CA GLY A 110 -11.94 -6.57 -8.54
C GLY A 110 -10.72 -5.68 -8.31
N SER A 111 -10.84 -4.38 -8.54
CA SER A 111 -9.76 -3.42 -8.27
C SER A 111 -9.46 -3.30 -6.79
N PHE A 112 -10.50 -3.25 -5.93
CA PHE A 112 -10.35 -3.28 -4.49
C PHE A 112 -9.63 -4.56 -4.00
N LYS A 113 -10.06 -5.74 -4.47
CA LYS A 113 -9.41 -7.02 -4.13
C LYS A 113 -7.93 -7.03 -4.52
N ARG A 114 -7.57 -6.50 -5.69
CA ARG A 114 -6.16 -6.39 -6.12
C ARG A 114 -5.38 -5.45 -5.20
N GLY A 115 -5.96 -4.33 -4.80
CA GLY A 115 -5.37 -3.42 -3.82
C GLY A 115 -5.13 -4.10 -2.48
N VAL A 116 -6.14 -4.77 -1.94
CA VAL A 116 -6.04 -5.54 -0.68
C VAL A 116 -4.96 -6.61 -0.77
N LEU A 117 -4.95 -7.43 -1.82
CA LEU A 117 -3.93 -8.46 -1.98
C LEU A 117 -2.53 -7.86 -2.13
N THR A 118 -2.38 -6.78 -2.91
CA THR A 118 -1.11 -6.08 -3.06
C THR A 118 -0.57 -5.59 -1.71
N ASN A 119 -1.43 -5.05 -0.87
CA ASN A 119 -1.02 -4.52 0.43
C ASN A 119 -0.78 -5.64 1.46
N LEU A 120 -1.64 -6.65 1.53
CA LEU A 120 -1.45 -7.81 2.42
C LEU A 120 -0.20 -8.63 2.08
N LEU A 121 0.16 -8.74 0.81
CA LEU A 121 1.35 -9.45 0.36
C LEU A 121 2.60 -8.56 0.29
N ASN A 122 2.53 -7.35 0.86
CA ASN A 122 3.64 -6.43 0.94
C ASN A 122 4.32 -6.52 2.31
N PRO A 123 5.51 -7.15 2.43
CA PRO A 123 6.20 -7.31 3.71
C PRO A 123 6.54 -5.97 4.36
N ASN A 124 6.72 -4.90 3.58
CA ASN A 124 7.06 -3.58 4.12
C ASN A 124 5.94 -2.98 4.97
N VAL A 125 4.66 -3.35 4.73
CA VAL A 125 3.52 -2.89 5.55
C VAL A 125 3.61 -3.48 6.95
N TYR A 126 3.96 -4.75 7.07
CA TYR A 126 4.18 -5.42 8.35
C TYR A 126 5.38 -4.82 9.08
N MET A 127 6.50 -4.63 8.38
CA MET A 127 7.69 -3.98 8.96
C MET A 127 7.37 -2.57 9.46
N PHE A 128 6.60 -1.79 8.70
CA PHE A 128 6.19 -0.45 9.12
C PHE A 128 5.37 -0.50 10.41
N TRP A 129 4.31 -1.30 10.46
CA TRP A 129 3.43 -1.33 11.63
C TRP A 129 4.07 -1.96 12.85
N PHE A 130 4.84 -3.03 12.71
CA PHE A 130 5.45 -3.72 13.86
C PHE A 130 6.76 -3.09 14.34
N LEU A 131 7.51 -2.37 13.50
CA LEU A 131 8.79 -1.77 13.88
C LEU A 131 8.74 -0.26 14.10
N ILE A 132 7.76 0.44 13.52
CA ILE A 132 7.67 1.91 13.59
C ILE A 132 6.33 2.35 14.20
N GLY A 133 5.22 2.05 13.52
CA GLY A 133 3.89 2.53 13.91
C GLY A 133 3.43 1.99 15.27
N GLY A 134 3.58 0.68 15.49
CA GLY A 134 3.18 0.01 16.73
C GLY A 134 3.96 0.48 17.94
N PRO A 135 5.30 0.46 17.95
CA PRO A 135 6.11 0.99 19.05
C PRO A 135 5.79 2.47 19.36
N LEU A 136 5.64 3.30 18.33
CA LEU A 136 5.26 4.70 18.49
C LEU A 136 3.90 4.86 19.19
N MET A 137 2.91 4.08 18.76
CA MET A 137 1.58 4.08 19.37
C MET A 137 1.59 3.51 20.79
N ALA A 138 2.33 2.42 21.02
CA ALA A 138 2.41 1.79 22.34
C ALA A 138 3.02 2.73 23.38
N SER A 139 4.14 3.39 23.07
CA SER A 139 4.78 4.37 23.97
C SER A 139 3.88 5.57 24.27
N ALA A 140 3.05 5.98 23.34
CA ALA A 140 2.12 7.07 23.53
C ALA A 140 0.89 6.66 24.35
N ALA A 141 0.43 5.43 24.20
CA ALA A 141 -0.73 4.89 24.93
C ALA A 141 -0.52 4.88 26.44
N GLU A 142 0.74 4.74 26.90
CA GLU A 142 1.10 4.80 28.33
C GLU A 142 0.85 6.18 28.95
N GLN A 143 0.91 7.24 28.14
CA GLN A 143 0.75 8.62 28.57
C GLN A 143 -0.66 9.14 28.29
N GLU A 144 -1.20 8.83 27.11
CA GLU A 144 -2.49 9.32 26.64
C GLU A 144 -3.17 8.27 25.72
N PRO A 145 -4.20 7.55 26.20
CA PRO A 145 -4.84 6.45 25.45
C PRO A 145 -5.49 6.86 24.12
N LEU A 146 -5.87 8.15 23.95
CA LEU A 146 -6.48 8.64 22.71
C LEU A 146 -5.46 8.95 21.61
N ALA A 147 -4.21 9.20 21.98
CA ALA A 147 -3.18 9.61 21.05
C ALA A 147 -2.89 8.56 19.93
N PRO A 148 -2.79 7.25 20.23
CA PRO A 148 -2.64 6.21 19.20
C PRO A 148 -3.81 6.15 18.21
N ILE A 149 -5.03 6.35 18.71
CA ILE A 149 -6.25 6.32 17.89
C ILE A 149 -6.21 7.46 16.86
N LEU A 150 -5.88 8.67 17.32
CA LEU A 150 -5.77 9.81 16.42
C LEU A 150 -4.62 9.67 15.42
N TYR A 151 -3.47 9.15 15.85
CA TYR A 151 -2.38 8.81 14.94
C TYR A 151 -2.85 7.87 13.83
N ALA A 152 -3.49 6.76 14.18
CA ALA A 152 -3.96 5.76 13.23
C ALA A 152 -5.00 6.32 12.25
N ILE A 153 -5.98 7.08 12.75
CA ILE A 153 -7.01 7.72 11.94
C ILE A 153 -6.39 8.73 10.97
N CYS A 154 -5.54 9.62 11.48
CA CYS A 154 -4.87 10.63 10.65
C CYS A 154 -3.98 9.99 9.59
N PHE A 155 -3.23 8.95 9.95
CA PHE A 155 -2.40 8.19 9.01
C PHE A 155 -3.26 7.55 7.90
N LEU A 156 -4.30 6.78 8.27
CA LEU A 156 -5.15 6.08 7.29
C LEU A 156 -5.87 7.05 6.35
N ILE A 157 -6.45 8.12 6.90
CA ILE A 157 -7.12 9.14 6.07
C ILE A 157 -6.11 9.76 5.11
N THR A 158 -4.94 10.14 5.60
CA THR A 158 -3.94 10.84 4.80
C THR A 158 -3.37 9.95 3.70
N ILE A 159 -2.99 8.71 4.00
CA ILE A 159 -2.43 7.80 2.99
C ILE A 159 -3.44 7.51 1.87
N ILE A 160 -4.72 7.38 2.22
CA ILE A 160 -5.80 7.15 1.25
C ILE A 160 -6.02 8.39 0.39
N LEU A 161 -6.12 9.57 1.01
CA LEU A 161 -6.31 10.83 0.28
C LEU A 161 -5.15 11.10 -0.68
N VAL A 162 -3.90 10.87 -0.25
CA VAL A 162 -2.72 11.05 -1.10
C VAL A 162 -2.77 10.08 -2.30
N LYS A 163 -3.04 8.79 -2.07
CA LYS A 163 -3.13 7.81 -3.15
C LYS A 163 -4.32 8.07 -4.08
N ALA A 164 -5.47 8.48 -3.54
CA ALA A 164 -6.64 8.87 -4.33
C ALA A 164 -6.37 10.14 -5.16
N SER A 165 -5.63 11.11 -4.61
CA SER A 165 -5.20 12.31 -5.35
C SER A 165 -4.26 11.94 -6.49
N ILE A 166 -3.34 11.00 -6.28
CA ILE A 166 -2.47 10.49 -7.34
C ILE A 166 -3.31 9.77 -8.42
N ALA A 167 -4.28 8.93 -8.03
CA ALA A 167 -5.21 8.31 -8.97
C ALA A 167 -5.94 9.36 -9.83
N TRP A 168 -6.41 10.44 -9.19
CA TRP A 168 -7.07 11.54 -9.86
C TRP A 168 -6.14 12.30 -10.82
N LEU A 169 -4.90 12.56 -10.42
CA LEU A 169 -3.89 13.22 -11.27
C LEU A 169 -3.60 12.41 -12.55
N PHE A 170 -3.59 11.10 -12.47
CA PHE A 170 -3.36 10.24 -13.63
C PHE A 170 -4.55 10.14 -14.59
N VAL A 171 -5.77 10.28 -14.10
CA VAL A 171 -7.01 10.09 -14.88
C VAL A 171 -7.86 11.35 -14.97
N GLY A 172 -7.87 12.18 -13.92
CA GLY A 172 -8.82 13.28 -13.74
C GLY A 172 -8.55 14.53 -14.57
N GLY A 173 -7.41 14.62 -15.25
CA GLY A 173 -7.06 15.73 -16.13
C GLY A 173 -7.87 15.83 -17.44
N GLY A 174 -8.95 15.04 -17.60
CA GLY A 174 -9.91 15.13 -18.69
C GLY A 174 -9.38 14.76 -20.08
N THR A 175 -8.10 14.57 -20.23
CA THR A 175 -7.46 14.13 -21.47
C THR A 175 -7.03 12.68 -21.29
N TRP A 176 -7.76 11.76 -21.89
CA TRP A 176 -7.33 10.39 -22.05
C TRP A 176 -5.91 10.38 -22.57
N LEU A 177 -5.02 9.69 -21.86
CA LEU A 177 -3.66 9.51 -22.33
C LEU A 177 -3.70 8.96 -23.75
N SER A 178 -2.95 9.55 -24.68
CA SER A 178 -2.83 8.96 -26.02
C SER A 178 -2.40 7.50 -25.89
N PRO A 179 -2.78 6.61 -26.83
CA PRO A 179 -2.42 5.18 -26.73
C PRO A 179 -0.93 4.93 -26.47
N ARG A 180 -0.07 5.80 -27.00
CA ARG A 180 1.37 5.73 -26.76
C ARG A 180 1.74 6.05 -25.32
N LYS A 181 1.16 7.10 -24.72
CA LYS A 181 1.42 7.50 -23.33
C LYS A 181 0.87 6.46 -22.35
N TYR A 182 -0.33 5.91 -22.63
CA TYR A 182 -0.89 4.82 -21.87
C TYR A 182 0.06 3.60 -21.85
N ARG A 183 0.53 3.17 -23.03
CA ARG A 183 1.45 2.03 -23.13
C ARG A 183 2.75 2.26 -22.38
N ILE A 184 3.32 3.47 -22.46
CA ILE A 184 4.52 3.84 -21.68
C ILE A 184 4.24 3.73 -20.18
N ALA A 185 3.12 4.29 -19.69
CA ALA A 185 2.74 4.22 -18.30
C ALA A 185 2.56 2.76 -17.81
N MET A 186 1.91 1.91 -18.62
CA MET A 186 1.73 0.48 -18.30
C MET A 186 3.06 -0.28 -18.25
N VAL A 187 3.97 0.02 -19.19
CA VAL A 187 5.34 -0.55 -19.16
C VAL A 187 6.09 -0.11 -17.89
N ILE A 188 6.02 1.17 -17.51
CA ILE A 188 6.64 1.66 -16.27
C ILE A 188 6.04 0.96 -15.05
N CYS A 189 4.70 0.83 -14.97
CA CYS A 189 4.04 0.12 -13.89
C CYS A 189 4.46 -1.36 -13.84
N GLY A 190 4.51 -2.03 -14.98
CA GLY A 190 4.95 -3.42 -15.09
C GLY A 190 6.38 -3.61 -14.61
N LEU A 191 7.31 -2.77 -15.08
CA LEU A 191 8.72 -2.80 -14.66
C LEU A 191 8.86 -2.49 -13.16
N ALA A 192 8.11 -1.54 -12.63
CA ALA A 192 8.11 -1.23 -11.20
C ALA A 192 7.62 -2.43 -10.37
N MET A 193 6.52 -3.08 -10.78
CA MET A 193 6.01 -4.29 -10.10
C MET A 193 7.01 -5.43 -10.15
N LEU A 194 7.67 -5.67 -11.28
CA LEU A 194 8.73 -6.68 -11.40
C LEU A 194 9.95 -6.34 -10.54
N GLY A 195 10.31 -5.06 -10.42
CA GLY A 195 11.36 -4.60 -9.52
C GLY A 195 11.02 -4.88 -8.05
N PHE A 196 9.78 -4.60 -7.62
CA PHE A 196 9.33 -4.95 -6.28
C PHE A 196 9.26 -6.47 -6.07
N ALA A 197 8.83 -7.24 -7.08
CA ALA A 197 8.84 -8.69 -7.02
C ALA A 197 10.25 -9.24 -6.80
N ALA A 198 11.25 -8.72 -7.52
CA ALA A 198 12.65 -9.09 -7.33
C ALA A 198 13.16 -8.71 -5.93
N SER A 199 12.78 -7.52 -5.42
CA SER A 199 13.11 -7.10 -4.05
C SER A 199 12.51 -8.03 -3.00
N PHE A 200 11.25 -8.45 -3.17
CA PHE A 200 10.59 -9.38 -2.25
C PHE A 200 11.19 -10.80 -2.33
N ALA A 201 11.55 -11.26 -3.53
CA ALA A 201 12.27 -12.53 -3.69
C ALA A 201 13.65 -12.50 -3.02
N TYR A 202 14.38 -11.40 -3.14
CA TYR A 202 15.65 -11.19 -2.45
C TYR A 202 15.47 -11.18 -0.92
N GLN A 203 14.44 -10.50 -0.41
CA GLN A 203 14.10 -10.50 1.01
C GLN A 203 13.77 -11.92 1.51
N ALA A 204 12.96 -12.68 0.76
CA ALA A 204 12.67 -14.07 1.08
C ALA A 204 13.95 -14.91 1.11
N TYR A 205 14.83 -14.75 0.11
CA TYR A 205 16.11 -15.46 0.08
C TYR A 205 16.98 -15.15 1.32
N GLY A 206 17.03 -13.89 1.77
CA GLY A 206 17.75 -13.51 2.98
C GLY A 206 17.20 -14.12 4.27
N LEU A 207 15.88 -14.38 4.32
CA LEU A 207 15.20 -14.99 5.47
C LEU A 207 15.26 -16.53 5.47
N TYR A 208 15.61 -17.14 4.33
CA TYR A 208 15.61 -18.61 4.17
C TYR A 208 16.49 -19.35 5.19
N PRO A 209 17.72 -18.90 5.52
CA PRO A 209 18.56 -19.57 6.52
C PRO A 209 18.00 -19.53 7.95
N GLU A 210 17.09 -18.56 8.25
CA GLU A 210 16.49 -18.41 9.58
C GLU A 210 15.20 -19.25 9.73
N VAL A 211 14.74 -19.85 8.63
CA VAL A 211 13.48 -20.63 8.56
C VAL A 211 13.75 -22.12 8.62
N ILE A 212 14.97 -22.57 8.23
CA ILE A 212 15.45 -23.95 8.25
C ILE A 212 16.21 -24.22 9.54
#